data_8d7d61f3853f288d599bdaa5c0b81634
#
_entry.id   8d7d61f3853f288d599bdaa5c0b81634
#
_cell.length_a   1.000
_cell.length_b   1.000
_cell.length_c   1.000
_cell.angle_alpha   90.00
_cell.angle_beta   90.00
_cell.angle_gamma   90.00
#
_symmetry.space_group_name_H-M   'P 1'
#
loop_
_entity.id
_entity.type
_entity.pdbx_description
1 polymer ?
#
loop_
_entity_poly.entity_id
_entity_poly.type
_entity_poly.pdbx_seq_one_letter_code
_entity_poly.pdbx_strand_id
1 'polypeptide(L)'
;MRAATNTGVKEAGIDARLGEVGAAIQEVMESHEFEAEGKTHQVKCIRNLQGHDIAPYRIHGGKSVPIVAVPNLDVKMEEGETFAIETFGSTGRGYVVDSGECSHYARKANPPHVSLRINSARQLLYTINKNFGSLPFCRRYLDRLGEQNYLLGLRHLVSQGVVQDYPPLADVPGCMTAQFEHTILLRPTCKEVVSRGDDY
;
A
#
# COMPACT_ATOMS: atom_id res chain seq x y z
N MET A 1 -4.42 -15.17 4.02
CA MET A 1 -4.63 -13.76 3.63
C MET A 1 -6.11 -13.38 3.61
N ARG A 2 -6.96 -13.96 2.76
CA ARG A 2 -8.39 -13.57 2.66
C ARG A 2 -9.13 -13.56 4.01
N ALA A 3 -8.92 -14.56 4.88
CA ALA A 3 -9.54 -14.58 6.22
C ALA A 3 -9.10 -13.38 7.07
N ALA A 4 -7.81 -13.07 7.12
CA ALA A 4 -7.29 -11.94 7.88
C ALA A 4 -7.80 -10.59 7.36
N THR A 5 -7.84 -10.37 6.03
CA THR A 5 -8.41 -9.17 5.43
C THR A 5 -9.90 -9.04 5.74
N ASN A 6 -10.67 -10.13 5.60
CA ASN A 6 -12.10 -10.12 5.93
C ASN A 6 -12.33 -9.85 7.43
N THR A 7 -11.44 -10.31 8.31
CA THR A 7 -11.48 -9.93 9.74
C THR A 7 -11.27 -8.43 9.90
N GLY A 8 -10.25 -7.86 9.28
CA GLY A 8 -10.03 -6.42 9.30
C GLY A 8 -11.23 -5.63 8.76
N VAL A 9 -11.83 -6.09 7.65
CA VAL A 9 -13.08 -5.50 7.12
C VAL A 9 -14.23 -5.63 8.10
N LYS A 10 -14.36 -6.75 8.81
CA LYS A 10 -15.42 -6.98 9.79
C LYS A 10 -15.28 -6.05 10.99
N GLU A 11 -14.09 -5.96 11.55
CA GLU A 11 -13.79 -5.16 12.75
C GLU A 11 -13.72 -3.65 12.46
N ALA A 12 -13.44 -3.24 11.21
CA ALA A 12 -13.47 -1.84 10.79
C ALA A 12 -14.88 -1.26 10.89
N GLY A 13 -14.98 0.01 11.30
CA GLY A 13 -16.25 0.73 11.42
C GLY A 13 -16.06 2.09 12.08
N ILE A 14 -17.09 2.92 12.11
CA ILE A 14 -17.05 4.19 12.83
C ILE A 14 -16.73 3.90 14.30
N ASP A 15 -15.85 4.70 14.90
CA ASP A 15 -15.29 4.55 16.26
C ASP A 15 -14.38 3.33 16.49
N ALA A 16 -14.17 2.45 15.50
CA ALA A 16 -13.23 1.35 15.63
C ALA A 16 -11.79 1.87 15.82
N ARG A 17 -11.09 1.36 16.81
CA ARG A 17 -9.69 1.71 17.06
C ARG A 17 -8.78 0.94 16.12
N LEU A 18 -7.89 1.64 15.43
CA LEU A 18 -6.98 1.04 14.44
C LEU A 18 -6.06 -0.02 15.06
N GLY A 19 -5.66 0.17 16.32
CA GLY A 19 -4.86 -0.82 17.05
C GLY A 19 -5.62 -2.12 17.33
N GLU A 20 -6.92 -2.05 17.63
CA GLU A 20 -7.78 -3.23 17.85
C GLU A 20 -8.02 -4.00 16.54
N VAL A 21 -8.26 -3.27 15.44
CA VAL A 21 -8.36 -3.87 14.09
C VAL A 21 -7.07 -4.63 13.74
N GLY A 22 -5.90 -4.00 14.00
CA GLY A 22 -4.61 -4.64 13.75
C GLY A 22 -4.38 -5.90 14.60
N ALA A 23 -4.78 -5.88 15.84
CA ALA A 23 -4.67 -7.05 16.75
C ALA A 23 -5.55 -8.23 16.26
N ALA A 24 -6.78 -7.95 15.85
CA ALA A 24 -7.69 -8.96 15.31
C ALA A 24 -7.18 -9.56 13.99
N ILE A 25 -6.59 -8.74 13.10
CA ILE A 25 -5.95 -9.20 11.87
C ILE A 25 -4.79 -10.15 12.20
N GLN A 26 -3.92 -9.75 13.14
CA GLN A 26 -2.77 -10.55 13.53
C GLN A 26 -3.18 -11.91 14.10
N GLU A 27 -4.14 -11.93 15.00
CA GLU A 27 -4.64 -13.17 15.62
C GLU A 27 -5.09 -14.18 14.56
N VAL A 28 -5.91 -13.73 13.61
CA VAL A 28 -6.40 -14.60 12.54
C VAL A 28 -5.27 -15.02 11.60
N MET A 29 -4.40 -14.11 11.17
CA MET A 29 -3.34 -14.43 10.23
C MET A 29 -2.36 -15.43 10.81
N GLU A 30 -1.90 -15.21 12.04
CA GLU A 30 -0.87 -16.04 12.69
C GLU A 30 -1.43 -17.34 13.30
N SER A 31 -2.77 -17.53 13.27
CA SER A 31 -3.40 -18.83 13.56
C SER A 31 -3.33 -19.83 12.40
N HIS A 32 -2.90 -19.38 11.21
CA HIS A 32 -2.83 -20.23 10.03
C HIS A 32 -1.42 -20.78 9.79
N GLU A 33 -1.39 -22.01 9.27
CA GLU A 33 -0.21 -22.67 8.77
C GLU A 33 -0.31 -22.86 7.24
N PHE A 34 0.80 -22.98 6.59
CA PHE A 34 0.89 -23.22 5.16
C PHE A 34 1.83 -24.38 4.88
N GLU A 35 1.33 -25.38 4.16
CA GLU A 35 2.11 -26.54 3.76
C GLU A 35 2.68 -26.36 2.34
N ALA A 36 3.99 -26.46 2.22
CA ALA A 36 4.67 -26.46 0.93
C ALA A 36 5.90 -27.35 0.97
N GLU A 37 6.15 -28.07 -0.12
CA GLU A 37 7.32 -28.95 -0.27
C GLU A 37 7.51 -29.94 0.89
N GLY A 38 6.42 -30.44 1.45
CA GLY A 38 6.42 -31.37 2.57
C GLY A 38 6.83 -30.75 3.92
N LYS A 39 6.81 -29.43 4.04
CA LYS A 39 7.08 -28.69 5.28
C LYS A 39 5.89 -27.82 5.65
N THR A 40 5.61 -27.75 6.95
CA THR A 40 4.64 -26.84 7.51
C THR A 40 5.33 -25.53 7.89
N HIS A 41 4.82 -24.43 7.40
CA HIS A 41 5.30 -23.08 7.66
C HIS A 41 4.27 -22.29 8.45
N GLN A 42 4.68 -21.68 9.54
CA GLN A 42 3.84 -20.74 10.27
C GLN A 42 3.70 -19.45 9.44
N VAL A 43 2.46 -19.00 9.26
CA VAL A 43 2.20 -17.69 8.62
C VAL A 43 2.47 -16.57 9.64
N LYS A 44 3.21 -15.55 9.21
CA LYS A 44 3.51 -14.36 10.02
C LYS A 44 2.99 -13.11 9.31
N CYS A 45 2.50 -12.15 10.07
CA CYS A 45 2.25 -10.82 9.54
C CYS A 45 3.57 -10.15 9.12
N ILE A 46 3.56 -9.48 7.97
CA ILE A 46 4.67 -8.59 7.58
C ILE A 46 4.47 -7.28 8.32
N ARG A 47 5.07 -7.17 9.51
CA ARG A 47 4.78 -6.16 10.54
C ARG A 47 5.12 -4.71 10.15
N ASN A 48 5.92 -4.50 9.13
CA ASN A 48 6.26 -3.16 8.62
C ASN A 48 5.48 -2.78 7.36
N LEU A 49 4.40 -3.51 7.03
CA LEU A 49 3.39 -3.14 6.05
C LEU A 49 2.04 -2.98 6.74
N GLN A 50 1.19 -2.14 6.20
CA GLN A 50 -0.07 -1.77 6.83
C GLN A 50 -1.05 -1.22 5.79
N GLY A 51 -2.35 -1.30 6.08
CA GLY A 51 -3.37 -0.56 5.38
C GLY A 51 -3.34 0.94 5.73
N HIS A 52 -4.18 1.71 5.08
CA HIS A 52 -4.20 3.17 5.26
C HIS A 52 -5.55 3.78 4.86
N ASP A 53 -5.79 5.01 5.28
CA ASP A 53 -6.88 5.80 4.76
C ASP A 53 -6.55 6.34 3.36
N ILE A 54 -7.59 6.61 2.59
CA ILE A 54 -7.53 7.16 1.24
C ILE A 54 -8.26 8.49 1.23
N ALA A 55 -7.59 9.54 0.73
CA ALA A 55 -8.18 10.85 0.55
C ALA A 55 -8.22 11.23 -0.94
N PRO A 56 -9.04 12.21 -1.34
CA PRO A 56 -9.09 12.66 -2.73
C PRO A 56 -7.71 13.01 -3.28
N TYR A 57 -7.30 12.34 -4.36
CA TYR A 57 -5.98 12.47 -5.00
C TYR A 57 -4.76 12.18 -4.11
N ARG A 58 -4.98 11.51 -2.96
CA ARG A 58 -3.94 11.07 -2.04
C ARG A 58 -4.20 9.62 -1.67
N ILE A 59 -3.33 8.72 -2.16
CA ILE A 59 -3.48 7.29 -1.90
C ILE A 59 -3.27 6.95 -0.41
N HIS A 60 -2.36 7.65 0.26
CA HIS A 60 -2.14 7.55 1.70
C HIS A 60 -2.58 8.88 2.36
N GLY A 61 -3.72 8.87 3.05
CA GLY A 61 -4.33 10.06 3.64
C GLY A 61 -3.59 10.58 4.88
N GLY A 62 -3.28 9.72 5.82
CA GLY A 62 -2.58 10.08 7.07
C GLY A 62 -2.81 9.12 8.23
N LYS A 63 -3.91 8.34 8.20
CA LYS A 63 -4.15 7.26 9.16
C LYS A 63 -3.61 5.94 8.61
N SER A 64 -2.97 5.14 9.45
CA SER A 64 -2.47 3.80 9.10
C SER A 64 -3.28 2.72 9.80
N VAL A 65 -3.62 1.67 9.08
CA VAL A 65 -4.30 0.48 9.61
C VAL A 65 -3.27 -0.62 9.82
N PRO A 66 -2.73 -0.80 11.02
CA PRO A 66 -1.74 -1.85 11.26
C PRO A 66 -2.36 -3.23 11.03
N ILE A 67 -1.50 -4.20 10.74
CA ILE A 67 -1.89 -5.62 10.62
C ILE A 67 -1.34 -6.46 11.77
N VAL A 68 -0.81 -5.78 12.79
CA VAL A 68 -0.32 -6.35 14.06
C VAL A 68 -0.82 -5.51 15.22
N ALA A 69 -0.83 -6.08 16.41
CA ALA A 69 -1.14 -5.35 17.61
C ALA A 69 -0.15 -4.21 17.84
N VAL A 70 -0.66 -2.99 17.98
CA VAL A 70 0.14 -1.79 18.32
C VAL A 70 -0.34 -1.25 19.65
N PRO A 71 0.46 -1.35 20.73
CA PRO A 71 0.08 -0.85 22.03
C PRO A 71 -0.23 0.66 22.01
N ASN A 72 -1.29 1.07 22.71
CA ASN A 72 -1.68 2.47 22.91
C ASN A 72 -1.99 3.24 21.60
N LEU A 73 -2.36 2.57 20.54
CA LEU A 73 -2.83 3.22 19.31
C LEU A 73 -4.35 3.48 19.43
N ASP A 74 -4.72 4.67 19.91
CA ASP A 74 -6.10 5.07 20.16
C ASP A 74 -6.76 5.80 18.96
N VAL A 75 -6.06 5.90 17.84
CA VAL A 75 -6.62 6.52 16.62
C VAL A 75 -7.81 5.71 16.14
N LYS A 76 -8.91 6.40 15.86
CA LYS A 76 -10.17 5.79 15.44
C LYS A 76 -10.48 6.05 13.98
N MET A 77 -11.29 5.17 13.41
CA MET A 77 -11.96 5.38 12.15
C MET A 77 -13.17 6.30 12.35
N GLU A 78 -13.43 7.19 11.40
CA GLU A 78 -14.49 8.19 11.47
C GLU A 78 -15.46 8.07 10.28
N GLU A 79 -16.65 8.65 10.45
CA GLU A 79 -17.65 8.72 9.38
C GLU A 79 -17.12 9.44 8.14
N GLY A 80 -17.43 8.92 6.97
CA GLY A 80 -17.03 9.48 5.68
C GLY A 80 -15.62 9.11 5.24
N GLU A 81 -14.84 8.45 6.08
CA GLU A 81 -13.50 7.99 5.71
C GLU A 81 -13.52 6.78 4.78
N THR A 82 -12.51 6.68 3.96
CA THR A 82 -12.24 5.55 3.06
C THR A 82 -10.93 4.92 3.47
N PHE A 83 -10.90 3.60 3.57
CA PHE A 83 -9.70 2.85 3.96
C PHE A 83 -9.38 1.72 2.98
N ALA A 84 -8.10 1.51 2.74
CA ALA A 84 -7.54 0.26 2.26
C ALA A 84 -7.30 -0.66 3.47
N ILE A 85 -8.06 -1.74 3.55
CA ILE A 85 -7.83 -2.83 4.51
C ILE A 85 -7.04 -3.88 3.76
N GLU A 86 -5.74 -3.85 3.94
CA GLU A 86 -4.80 -4.72 3.24
C GLU A 86 -3.93 -5.49 4.24
N THR A 87 -3.69 -6.75 3.91
CA THR A 87 -2.94 -7.65 4.77
C THR A 87 -1.82 -8.33 4.00
N PHE A 88 -0.69 -8.48 4.65
CA PHE A 88 0.52 -9.02 4.07
C PHE A 88 1.07 -10.11 4.97
N GLY A 89 1.19 -11.30 4.43
CA GLY A 89 1.70 -12.45 5.18
C GLY A 89 2.92 -13.06 4.51
N SER A 90 3.74 -13.70 5.32
CA SER A 90 4.98 -14.35 4.91
C SER A 90 5.20 -15.66 5.67
N THR A 91 5.83 -16.63 5.00
CA THR A 91 6.41 -17.81 5.67
C THR A 91 7.85 -17.57 6.13
N GLY A 92 8.38 -16.37 5.93
CA GLY A 92 9.74 -15.98 6.27
C GLY A 92 9.87 -15.31 7.64
N ARG A 93 10.55 -14.15 7.66
CA ARG A 93 10.82 -13.39 8.87
C ARG A 93 9.61 -12.55 9.35
N GLY A 94 8.68 -12.22 8.44
CA GLY A 94 7.58 -11.29 8.70
C GLY A 94 8.05 -9.83 8.76
N TYR A 95 9.05 -9.49 7.94
CA TYR A 95 9.59 -8.14 7.81
C TYR A 95 10.24 -7.99 6.44
N VAL A 96 9.88 -6.95 5.71
CA VAL A 96 10.39 -6.71 4.35
C VAL A 96 11.37 -5.55 4.31
N VAL A 97 12.26 -5.61 3.32
CA VAL A 97 13.25 -4.56 3.00
C VAL A 97 13.25 -4.28 1.50
N ASP A 98 13.75 -3.12 1.11
CA ASP A 98 13.90 -2.76 -0.30
C ASP A 98 14.73 -3.80 -1.04
N SER A 99 14.24 -4.26 -2.19
CA SER A 99 14.89 -5.31 -2.98
C SER A 99 14.58 -5.17 -4.46
N GLY A 100 15.62 -5.02 -5.28
CA GLY A 100 15.49 -4.97 -6.73
C GLY A 100 15.26 -3.58 -7.32
N GLU A 101 14.87 -3.53 -8.60
CA GLU A 101 14.66 -2.28 -9.32
C GLU A 101 13.28 -1.69 -9.06
N CYS A 102 13.24 -0.40 -8.76
CA CYS A 102 12.00 0.33 -8.60
C CYS A 102 11.27 0.49 -9.95
N SER A 103 9.99 0.17 -9.97
CA SER A 103 9.12 0.33 -11.12
C SER A 103 7.91 1.22 -10.86
N HIS A 104 7.56 1.47 -9.60
CA HIS A 104 6.38 2.22 -9.19
C HIS A 104 6.76 3.56 -8.57
N TYR A 105 6.03 4.60 -8.96
CA TYR A 105 6.29 5.98 -8.58
C TYR A 105 4.99 6.75 -8.42
N ALA A 106 5.01 7.85 -7.66
CA ALA A 106 3.93 8.82 -7.64
C ALA A 106 4.47 10.24 -7.51
N ARG A 107 3.86 11.20 -8.19
CA ARG A 107 4.15 12.61 -7.93
C ARG A 107 3.56 12.98 -6.55
N LYS A 108 4.33 13.63 -5.72
CA LYS A 108 3.81 14.11 -4.43
C LYS A 108 2.64 15.09 -4.65
N ALA A 109 1.63 15.03 -3.81
CA ALA A 109 0.49 15.94 -3.88
C ALA A 109 0.95 17.40 -3.74
N ASN A 110 1.86 17.66 -2.78
CA ASN A 110 2.50 18.94 -2.54
C ASN A 110 4.02 18.80 -2.78
N PRO A 111 4.49 18.81 -4.05
CA PRO A 111 5.90 18.71 -4.34
C PRO A 111 6.61 20.01 -3.97
N PRO A 112 7.90 19.97 -3.62
CA PRO A 112 8.68 21.17 -3.39
C PRO A 112 8.79 22.00 -4.68
N HIS A 113 8.86 23.32 -4.54
CA HIS A 113 9.13 24.21 -5.66
C HIS A 113 10.61 24.14 -6.01
N VAL A 114 10.96 23.47 -7.11
CA VAL A 114 12.35 23.26 -7.54
C VAL A 114 12.54 23.67 -9.00
N SER A 115 13.74 24.18 -9.30
CA SER A 115 14.12 24.47 -10.67
C SER A 115 14.68 23.25 -11.36
N LEU A 116 13.90 22.65 -12.26
CA LEU A 116 14.33 21.48 -13.03
C LEU A 116 15.22 21.92 -14.22
N ARG A 117 16.53 21.66 -14.11
CA ARG A 117 17.51 22.02 -15.15
C ARG A 117 17.55 21.03 -16.31
N ILE A 118 17.15 19.77 -16.07
CA ILE A 118 17.16 18.69 -17.08
C ILE A 118 15.88 18.74 -17.89
N ASN A 119 16.02 18.86 -19.23
CA ASN A 119 14.86 18.95 -20.12
C ASN A 119 13.98 17.70 -20.09
N SER A 120 14.58 16.52 -20.09
CA SER A 120 13.84 15.25 -19.97
C SER A 120 13.03 15.16 -18.66
N ALA A 121 13.51 15.75 -17.56
CA ALA A 121 12.73 15.80 -16.32
C ALA A 121 11.51 16.71 -16.44
N ARG A 122 11.64 17.87 -17.12
CA ARG A 122 10.49 18.77 -17.36
C ARG A 122 9.43 18.14 -18.25
N GLN A 123 9.85 17.49 -19.34
CA GLN A 123 8.94 16.79 -20.26
C GLN A 123 8.25 15.63 -19.54
N LEU A 124 9.00 14.81 -18.81
CA LEU A 124 8.43 13.70 -18.05
C LEU A 124 7.45 14.18 -16.98
N LEU A 125 7.77 15.26 -16.25
CA LEU A 125 6.86 15.83 -15.25
C LEU A 125 5.54 16.32 -15.89
N TYR A 126 5.62 16.89 -17.09
CA TYR A 126 4.42 17.27 -17.84
C TYR A 126 3.55 16.04 -18.15
N THR A 127 4.16 14.96 -18.65
CA THR A 127 3.46 13.70 -18.94
C THR A 127 2.83 13.09 -17.70
N ILE A 128 3.57 13.07 -16.57
CA ILE A 128 3.06 12.58 -15.29
C ILE A 128 1.86 13.42 -14.84
N ASN A 129 1.96 14.74 -14.86
CA ASN A 129 0.88 15.64 -14.45
C ASN A 129 -0.39 15.46 -15.31
N LYS A 130 -0.21 15.30 -16.62
CA LYS A 130 -1.31 15.16 -17.56
C LYS A 130 -2.07 13.84 -17.40
N ASN A 131 -1.36 12.73 -17.14
CA ASN A 131 -1.93 11.39 -17.20
C ASN A 131 -2.21 10.77 -15.84
N PHE A 132 -1.45 11.10 -14.81
CA PHE A 132 -1.52 10.45 -13.49
C PHE A 132 -1.79 11.42 -12.34
N GLY A 133 -1.47 12.71 -12.50
CA GLY A 133 -1.57 13.68 -11.40
C GLY A 133 -0.67 13.27 -10.23
N SER A 134 -1.26 13.07 -9.04
CA SER A 134 -0.59 12.56 -7.85
C SER A 134 -0.83 11.07 -7.60
N LEU A 135 -1.55 10.39 -8.49
CA LEU A 135 -1.80 8.95 -8.36
C LEU A 135 -0.57 8.13 -8.74
N PRO A 136 -0.38 6.95 -8.15
CA PRO A 136 0.71 6.05 -8.49
C PRO A 136 0.68 5.59 -9.95
N PHE A 137 1.85 5.42 -10.53
CA PHE A 137 2.04 4.87 -11.87
C PHE A 137 3.26 3.95 -11.92
N CYS A 138 3.29 3.02 -12.85
CA CYS A 138 4.48 2.21 -13.11
C CYS A 138 5.18 2.65 -14.40
N ARG A 139 6.47 2.33 -14.51
CA ARG A 139 7.29 2.63 -15.70
C ARG A 139 6.65 2.13 -17.00
N ARG A 140 6.01 0.97 -16.96
CA ARG A 140 5.29 0.40 -18.10
C ARG A 140 4.18 1.31 -18.64
N TYR A 141 3.57 2.15 -17.79
CA TYR A 141 2.57 3.12 -18.25
C TYR A 141 3.22 4.25 -19.03
N LEU A 142 4.42 4.68 -18.64
CA LEU A 142 5.20 5.65 -19.43
C LEU A 142 5.58 5.08 -20.80
N ASP A 143 6.03 3.82 -20.84
CA ASP A 143 6.34 3.13 -22.09
C ASP A 143 5.14 3.08 -23.03
N ARG A 144 3.94 2.78 -22.50
CA ARG A 144 2.68 2.77 -23.27
C ARG A 144 2.26 4.15 -23.78
N LEU A 145 2.64 5.21 -23.10
CA LEU A 145 2.43 6.60 -23.54
C LEU A 145 3.47 7.06 -24.58
N GLY A 146 4.43 6.20 -24.93
CA GLY A 146 5.47 6.49 -25.92
C GLY A 146 6.67 7.25 -25.36
N GLU A 147 6.79 7.38 -24.02
CA GLU A 147 7.95 8.02 -23.41
C GLU A 147 9.20 7.16 -23.63
N GLN A 148 10.29 7.82 -24.03
CA GLN A 148 11.57 7.17 -24.30
C GLN A 148 12.70 7.86 -23.52
N ASN A 149 13.71 7.10 -23.14
CA ASN A 149 14.92 7.61 -22.46
C ASN A 149 14.64 8.45 -21.21
N TYR A 150 13.52 8.19 -20.54
CA TYR A 150 13.02 8.99 -19.40
C TYR A 150 13.70 8.68 -18.06
N LEU A 151 14.49 7.60 -17.94
CA LEU A 151 15.07 7.15 -16.67
C LEU A 151 15.90 8.22 -15.96
N LEU A 152 16.71 8.98 -16.72
CA LEU A 152 17.49 10.07 -16.14
C LEU A 152 16.59 11.18 -15.60
N GLY A 153 15.54 11.54 -16.34
CA GLY A 153 14.55 12.50 -15.91
C GLY A 153 13.81 12.03 -14.66
N LEU A 154 13.41 10.76 -14.62
CA LEU A 154 12.70 10.16 -13.48
C LEU A 154 13.57 10.16 -12.22
N ARG A 155 14.84 9.71 -12.31
CA ARG A 155 15.81 9.76 -11.21
C ARG A 155 16.00 11.19 -10.70
N HIS A 156 16.06 12.16 -11.61
CA HIS A 156 16.19 13.57 -11.23
C HIS A 156 14.93 14.05 -10.48
N LEU A 157 13.73 13.72 -10.94
CA LEU A 157 12.49 14.07 -10.25
C LEU A 157 12.41 13.45 -8.84
N VAL A 158 12.87 12.21 -8.67
CA VAL A 158 12.97 11.55 -7.36
C VAL A 158 14.01 12.27 -6.48
N SER A 159 15.22 12.54 -6.97
CA SER A 159 16.27 13.24 -6.20
C SER A 159 15.88 14.65 -5.78
N GLN A 160 15.04 15.32 -6.56
CA GLN A 160 14.48 16.64 -6.21
C GLN A 160 13.26 16.57 -5.29
N GLY A 161 12.80 15.37 -4.92
CA GLY A 161 11.64 15.16 -4.05
C GLY A 161 10.30 15.51 -4.68
N VAL A 162 10.24 15.69 -6.00
CA VAL A 162 8.99 15.95 -6.76
C VAL A 162 8.19 14.67 -6.95
N VAL A 163 8.87 13.57 -7.21
CA VAL A 163 8.33 12.22 -7.36
C VAL A 163 8.86 11.37 -6.22
N GLN A 164 8.00 10.53 -5.66
CA GLN A 164 8.35 9.49 -4.71
C GLN A 164 8.45 8.17 -5.46
N ASP A 165 9.47 7.38 -5.14
CA ASP A 165 9.65 6.01 -5.59
C ASP A 165 9.08 5.02 -4.55
N TYR A 166 8.58 3.90 -5.07
CA TYR A 166 8.07 2.77 -4.29
C TYR A 166 8.87 1.53 -4.71
N PRO A 167 10.01 1.27 -4.06
CA PRO A 167 10.83 0.12 -4.39
C PRO A 167 10.10 -1.19 -4.08
N PRO A 168 10.39 -2.28 -4.80
CA PRO A 168 9.88 -3.60 -4.45
C PRO A 168 10.42 -3.99 -3.07
N LEU A 169 9.57 -4.72 -2.35
CA LEU A 169 9.85 -5.14 -0.98
C LEU A 169 9.95 -6.67 -0.93
N ALA A 170 10.94 -7.19 -0.24
CA ALA A 170 11.13 -8.63 -0.07
C ALA A 170 11.44 -8.99 1.38
N ASP A 171 10.92 -10.12 1.81
CA ASP A 171 11.37 -10.82 3.02
C ASP A 171 12.60 -11.68 2.69
N VAL A 172 12.94 -12.65 3.50
CA VAL A 172 14.10 -13.50 3.26
C VAL A 172 13.96 -14.35 1.99
N PRO A 173 15.05 -14.62 1.24
CA PRO A 173 15.03 -15.49 0.08
C PRO A 173 14.42 -16.86 0.38
N GLY A 174 13.60 -17.36 -0.56
CA GLY A 174 12.96 -18.66 -0.47
C GLY A 174 11.69 -18.71 0.37
N CYS A 175 11.27 -17.64 1.02
CA CYS A 175 9.96 -17.56 1.65
C CYS A 175 8.86 -17.29 0.62
N MET A 176 7.64 -17.61 1.00
CA MET A 176 6.43 -17.28 0.24
C MET A 176 5.74 -16.10 0.91
N THR A 177 5.25 -15.17 0.10
CA THR A 177 4.48 -14.00 0.55
C THR A 177 3.15 -13.93 -0.17
N ALA A 178 2.14 -13.39 0.50
CA ALA A 178 0.83 -13.14 -0.09
C ALA A 178 0.25 -11.85 0.45
N GLN A 179 -0.55 -11.18 -0.40
CA GLN A 179 -1.28 -9.96 -0.05
C GLN A 179 -2.75 -10.14 -0.44
N PHE A 180 -3.64 -9.54 0.34
CA PHE A 180 -5.04 -9.43 0.01
C PHE A 180 -5.59 -8.10 0.53
N GLU A 181 -6.51 -7.48 -0.21
CA GLU A 181 -6.96 -6.12 0.07
C GLU A 181 -8.42 -5.89 -0.31
N HIS A 182 -9.09 -5.07 0.50
CA HIS A 182 -10.36 -4.45 0.18
C HIS A 182 -10.34 -2.96 0.50
N THR A 183 -11.00 -2.18 -0.35
CA THR A 183 -11.32 -0.78 -0.05
C THR A 183 -12.71 -0.70 0.57
N ILE A 184 -12.81 -0.02 1.71
CA ILE A 184 -14.07 0.22 2.43
C ILE A 184 -14.37 1.71 2.50
N LEU A 185 -15.67 2.05 2.48
CA LEU A 185 -16.17 3.39 2.74
C LEU A 185 -17.10 3.35 3.96
N LEU A 186 -16.83 4.21 4.93
CA LEU A 186 -17.61 4.32 6.17
C LEU A 186 -18.72 5.36 6.00
N ARG A 187 -19.96 4.89 5.80
CA ARG A 187 -21.14 5.73 5.75
C ARG A 187 -21.80 5.82 7.12
N PRO A 188 -22.67 6.81 7.38
CA PRO A 188 -23.35 6.99 8.68
C PRO A 188 -24.03 5.73 9.21
N THR A 189 -24.61 4.91 8.34
CA THR A 189 -25.44 3.76 8.72
C THR A 189 -24.92 2.41 8.23
N CYS A 190 -23.88 2.40 7.41
CA CYS A 190 -23.32 1.17 6.86
C CYS A 190 -21.86 1.32 6.47
N LYS A 191 -21.20 0.22 6.31
CA LYS A 191 -19.88 0.09 5.71
C LYS A 191 -20.02 -0.55 4.33
N GLU A 192 -19.54 0.13 3.29
CA GLU A 192 -19.49 -0.41 1.94
C GLU A 192 -18.11 -0.99 1.66
N VAL A 193 -18.05 -2.20 1.10
CA VAL A 193 -16.82 -2.80 0.58
C VAL A 193 -16.83 -2.61 -0.93
N VAL A 194 -16.26 -1.49 -1.40
CA VAL A 194 -16.40 -1.03 -2.79
C VAL A 194 -15.60 -1.83 -3.79
N SER A 195 -14.61 -2.60 -3.35
CA SER A 195 -13.77 -3.46 -4.19
C SER A 195 -14.19 -4.93 -4.20
N ARG A 196 -15.29 -5.29 -3.49
CA ARG A 196 -15.75 -6.68 -3.45
C ARG A 196 -16.46 -7.05 -4.74
N GLY A 197 -16.04 -8.16 -5.35
CA GLY A 197 -16.70 -8.80 -6.47
C GLY A 197 -17.47 -10.06 -6.06
N ASP A 198 -17.96 -10.80 -7.07
CA ASP A 198 -18.68 -12.07 -6.86
C ASP A 198 -17.73 -13.25 -6.58
N ASP A 199 -16.45 -13.07 -6.82
CA ASP A 199 -15.40 -14.09 -6.77
C ASP A 199 -14.64 -14.12 -5.43
N TYR A 200 -14.76 -13.09 -4.61
CA TYR A 200 -14.09 -13.01 -3.30
C TYR A 200 -14.73 -12.03 -2.32
#